data_c9ad166dbd503f3a8cf6d118bd41882c
#
_entry.id   c9ad166dbd503f3a8cf6d118bd41882c
#
_cell.length_a   1.000
_cell.length_b   1.000
_cell.length_c   1.000
_cell.angle_alpha   90.00
_cell.angle_beta   90.00
_cell.angle_gamma   90.00
#
_symmetry.space_group_name_H-M   'P 1'
#
loop_
_entity.id
_entity.type
_entity.pdbx_description
1 polymer ?
#
loop_
_entity_poly.entity_id
_entity_poly.type
_entity_poly.pdbx_seq_one_letter_code
_entity_poly.pdbx_strand_id
1 'polypeptide(L)'
;MSTHDSTAGGHAYLKTLRWWDGFTISLSIPAALFIIIGYAMGSLGAWTAMALVFAVAVIACLQNYIYSEMAGMFGDKVGGISMYANQGWRTRSTLVGPVATFGYWFSWSSSLAIYGLQIGTLVQAEWFPDATWTISTGLAEIGLPHIIALVVLVLGWGMNVLGMRPAMSIMYITGVLIMIPIAVFAAAPFFSKDWSLSNLNWDLTASGFPAWQTVLAWMFVMAWSVYGIEAVAAFVPEFRDTVRDSRIALRLAGFFVLAVYFLVPLGVGGLAEQAEIAANPVTFYLQAFDRLIPGSDWLMTTCLIAGLMLMMVMTTAAGGRVLHGSALEGLTIRQLGELNKAGVPARAMSLDLIVNVVLILFVGDALAVIVAGIMGYLICHILSLTGFINLRRDQPGAERPIKLGKQWIYIAGLLAAIDTVILVVGVASTEITGYGGIKEVIIGILVLSLSVVLYFYRQMKQEKQPIAWRHRKVVDAPGPDVDEAPVNAGESK
;
A
#
# COMPACT_ATOMS: atom_id res chain seq x y z
N MET A 1 -9.23 -38.27 -9.42
CA MET A 1 -9.49 -38.16 -7.97
C MET A 1 -8.27 -38.80 -7.29
N SER A 2 -7.23 -38.03 -7.08
CA SER A 2 -6.05 -38.43 -6.31
C SER A 2 -5.64 -37.23 -5.48
N THR A 3 -5.91 -37.35 -4.20
CA THR A 3 -5.49 -36.46 -3.12
C THR A 3 -3.97 -36.58 -2.97
N HIS A 4 -3.21 -35.57 -3.39
CA HIS A 4 -1.84 -35.42 -2.95
C HIS A 4 -1.85 -34.68 -1.61
N ASP A 5 -1.72 -35.45 -0.54
CA ASP A 5 -1.32 -34.99 0.77
C ASP A 5 0.14 -34.54 0.72
N SER A 6 0.38 -33.24 0.69
CA SER A 6 1.67 -32.68 1.04
C SER A 6 1.69 -32.39 2.53
N THR A 7 2.10 -33.37 3.31
CA THR A 7 2.34 -33.29 4.76
C THR A 7 3.64 -32.55 5.06
N ALA A 8 3.55 -31.21 5.07
CA ALA A 8 4.35 -30.39 5.96
C ALA A 8 3.36 -29.45 6.65
N GLY A 9 3.17 -29.56 7.96
CA GLY A 9 2.08 -29.04 8.77
C GLY A 9 1.82 -27.53 8.76
N GLY A 10 1.61 -26.96 7.59
CA GLY A 10 1.18 -25.59 7.38
C GLY A 10 -0.20 -25.57 6.73
N HIS A 11 -1.18 -24.93 7.38
CA HIS A 11 -2.49 -24.71 6.77
C HIS A 11 -2.31 -23.90 5.48
N ALA A 12 -2.84 -24.40 4.35
CA ALA A 12 -2.87 -23.63 3.11
C ALA A 12 -4.00 -22.58 3.17
N TYR A 13 -3.81 -21.48 2.43
CA TYR A 13 -4.88 -20.48 2.27
C TYR A 13 -6.11 -21.10 1.60
N LEU A 14 -7.29 -20.72 2.10
CA LEU A 14 -8.55 -21.19 1.53
C LEU A 14 -8.91 -20.37 0.28
N LYS A 15 -9.14 -21.01 -0.86
CA LYS A 15 -9.57 -20.38 -2.11
C LYS A 15 -11.04 -19.96 -2.02
N THR A 16 -11.32 -18.82 -1.43
CA THR A 16 -12.66 -18.32 -1.18
C THR A 16 -13.00 -17.06 -1.97
N LEU A 17 -11.99 -16.26 -2.34
CA LEU A 17 -12.14 -14.94 -2.97
C LEU A 17 -12.50 -15.06 -4.46
N ARG A 18 -13.26 -14.09 -4.96
CA ARG A 18 -13.60 -13.88 -6.36
C ARG A 18 -13.14 -12.49 -6.78
N TRP A 19 -13.22 -12.15 -8.05
CA TRP A 19 -12.76 -10.87 -8.58
C TRP A 19 -13.39 -9.65 -7.89
N TRP A 20 -14.65 -9.74 -7.46
CA TRP A 20 -15.31 -8.63 -6.75
C TRP A 20 -14.81 -8.44 -5.31
N ASP A 21 -14.37 -9.51 -4.65
CA ASP A 21 -13.67 -9.40 -3.36
C ASP A 21 -12.36 -8.64 -3.54
N GLY A 22 -11.60 -8.97 -4.59
CA GLY A 22 -10.39 -8.24 -4.96
C GLY A 22 -10.66 -6.78 -5.33
N PHE A 23 -11.75 -6.50 -6.04
CA PHE A 23 -12.17 -5.12 -6.31
C PHE A 23 -12.53 -4.37 -5.02
N THR A 24 -13.25 -5.00 -4.08
CA THR A 24 -13.58 -4.41 -2.78
C THR A 24 -12.32 -4.09 -1.97
N ILE A 25 -11.32 -4.96 -2.00
CA ILE A 25 -9.99 -4.69 -1.42
C ILE A 25 -9.42 -3.40 -2.03
N SER A 26 -9.50 -3.22 -3.34
CA SER A 26 -8.99 -2.03 -4.04
C SER A 26 -9.82 -0.77 -3.78
N LEU A 27 -11.09 -0.86 -3.38
CA LEU A 27 -11.92 0.30 -2.99
C LEU A 27 -11.36 1.05 -1.77
N SER A 28 -10.49 0.41 -0.99
CA SER A 28 -9.79 1.06 0.12
C SER A 28 -8.91 2.22 -0.36
N ILE A 29 -8.26 2.10 -1.51
CA ILE A 29 -7.25 3.06 -1.98
C ILE A 29 -7.83 4.46 -2.22
N PRO A 30 -9.00 4.66 -2.86
CA PRO A 30 -9.63 5.97 -2.96
C PRO A 30 -9.89 6.69 -1.64
N ALA A 31 -10.02 5.98 -0.52
CA ALA A 31 -10.14 6.63 0.78
C ALA A 31 -8.86 7.40 1.18
N ALA A 32 -7.69 6.94 0.74
CA ALA A 32 -6.42 7.63 0.96
C ALA A 32 -6.33 8.97 0.23
N LEU A 33 -7.12 9.16 -0.85
CA LEU A 33 -7.20 10.43 -1.55
C LEU A 33 -7.62 11.57 -0.61
N PHE A 34 -8.62 11.32 0.25
CA PHE A 34 -9.12 12.29 1.22
C PHE A 34 -8.10 12.65 2.32
N ILE A 35 -7.04 11.87 2.50
CA ILE A 35 -5.98 12.20 3.45
C ILE A 35 -5.01 13.23 2.85
N ILE A 36 -4.64 13.09 1.56
CA ILE A 36 -3.51 13.83 0.99
C ILE A 36 -3.94 15.01 0.12
N ILE A 37 -5.09 14.90 -0.58
CA ILE A 37 -5.42 15.85 -1.64
C ILE A 37 -5.70 17.26 -1.11
N GLY A 38 -6.26 17.41 0.10
CA GLY A 38 -6.49 18.70 0.72
C GLY A 38 -5.18 19.45 1.00
N TYR A 39 -4.18 18.76 1.52
CA TYR A 39 -2.84 19.33 1.72
C TYR A 39 -2.21 19.76 0.39
N ALA A 40 -2.34 18.93 -0.64
CA ALA A 40 -1.80 19.22 -1.95
C ALA A 40 -2.54 20.42 -2.61
N MET A 41 -3.87 20.48 -2.55
CA MET A 41 -4.65 21.58 -3.09
C MET A 41 -4.37 22.90 -2.37
N GLY A 42 -4.27 22.87 -1.05
CA GLY A 42 -3.91 24.04 -0.25
C GLY A 42 -2.53 24.58 -0.58
N SER A 43 -1.56 23.71 -0.89
CA SER A 43 -0.18 24.10 -1.19
C SER A 43 0.08 24.44 -2.66
N LEU A 44 -0.59 23.78 -3.60
CA LEU A 44 -0.25 23.82 -5.04
C LEU A 44 -1.37 24.39 -5.91
N GLY A 45 -2.53 24.68 -5.32
CA GLY A 45 -3.74 24.93 -6.07
C GLY A 45 -4.40 23.65 -6.62
N ALA A 46 -5.69 23.74 -6.89
CA ALA A 46 -6.50 22.57 -7.21
C ALA A 46 -6.15 21.93 -8.56
N TRP A 47 -5.84 22.73 -9.62
CA TRP A 47 -5.40 22.17 -10.90
C TRP A 47 -4.09 21.43 -10.80
N THR A 48 -3.10 22.02 -10.13
CA THR A 48 -1.78 21.38 -9.97
C THR A 48 -1.93 20.07 -9.20
N ALA A 49 -2.61 20.10 -8.05
CA ALA A 49 -2.80 18.90 -7.22
C ALA A 49 -3.53 17.79 -7.98
N MET A 50 -4.62 18.13 -8.70
CA MET A 50 -5.35 17.18 -9.54
C MET A 50 -4.47 16.59 -10.66
N ALA A 51 -3.73 17.42 -11.37
CA ALA A 51 -2.89 16.97 -12.47
C ALA A 51 -1.78 16.01 -11.98
N LEU A 52 -1.16 16.31 -10.83
CA LEU A 52 -0.11 15.47 -10.25
C LEU A 52 -0.66 14.15 -9.73
N VAL A 53 -1.75 14.16 -8.97
CA VAL A 53 -2.33 12.93 -8.44
C VAL A 53 -2.85 12.04 -9.58
N PHE A 54 -3.42 12.62 -10.63
CA PHE A 54 -3.83 11.87 -11.82
C PHE A 54 -2.65 11.29 -12.60
N ALA A 55 -1.54 12.03 -12.73
CA ALA A 55 -0.31 11.52 -13.35
C ALA A 55 0.24 10.30 -12.57
N VAL A 56 0.26 10.38 -11.23
CA VAL A 56 0.67 9.24 -10.38
C VAL A 56 -0.33 8.08 -10.53
N ALA A 57 -1.63 8.34 -10.67
CA ALA A 57 -2.63 7.30 -10.90
C ALA A 57 -2.44 6.58 -12.25
N VAL A 58 -2.05 7.31 -13.30
CA VAL A 58 -1.69 6.71 -14.60
C VAL A 58 -0.48 5.79 -14.45
N ILE A 59 0.57 6.23 -13.73
CA ILE A 59 1.74 5.41 -13.44
C ILE A 59 1.33 4.11 -12.72
N ALA A 60 0.56 4.23 -11.64
CA ALA A 60 0.09 3.09 -10.85
C ALA A 60 -0.77 2.11 -11.68
N CYS A 61 -1.66 2.64 -12.55
CA CYS A 61 -2.47 1.82 -13.44
C CYS A 61 -1.62 1.00 -14.42
N LEU A 62 -0.60 1.62 -15.02
CA LEU A 62 0.33 0.93 -15.93
C LEU A 62 1.16 -0.12 -15.20
N GLN A 63 1.63 0.17 -13.99
CA GLN A 63 2.33 -0.79 -13.13
C GLN A 63 1.42 -1.98 -12.80
N ASN A 64 0.18 -1.72 -12.44
CA ASN A 64 -0.79 -2.77 -12.10
C ASN A 64 -1.08 -3.71 -13.28
N TYR A 65 -1.02 -3.16 -14.49
CA TYR A 65 -1.13 -3.95 -15.72
C TYR A 65 0.05 -4.93 -15.86
N ILE A 66 1.28 -4.48 -15.56
CA ILE A 66 2.49 -5.32 -15.53
C ILE A 66 2.37 -6.39 -14.44
N TYR A 67 1.94 -6.01 -13.24
CA TYR A 67 1.80 -6.94 -12.12
C TYR A 67 0.76 -8.02 -12.38
N SER A 68 -0.24 -7.77 -13.23
CA SER A 68 -1.21 -8.80 -13.63
C SER A 68 -0.56 -9.99 -14.35
N GLU A 69 0.53 -9.79 -15.13
CA GLU A 69 1.28 -10.88 -15.74
C GLU A 69 2.04 -11.69 -14.68
N MET A 70 2.70 -11.02 -13.74
CA MET A 70 3.45 -11.69 -12.66
C MET A 70 2.50 -12.42 -11.70
N ALA A 71 1.32 -11.86 -11.42
CA ALA A 71 0.28 -12.54 -10.65
C ALA A 71 -0.18 -13.85 -11.32
N GLY A 72 -0.28 -13.86 -12.64
CA GLY A 72 -0.58 -15.08 -13.39
C GLY A 72 0.56 -16.10 -13.37
N MET A 73 1.83 -15.65 -13.36
CA MET A 73 3.00 -16.53 -13.28
C MET A 73 3.20 -17.15 -11.89
N PHE A 74 2.90 -16.41 -10.83
CA PHE A 74 3.16 -16.77 -9.44
C PHE A 74 1.87 -16.85 -8.62
N GLY A 75 0.86 -17.51 -9.19
CA GLY A 75 -0.48 -17.60 -8.58
C GLY A 75 -0.55 -18.41 -7.28
N ASP A 76 0.47 -19.16 -6.95
CA ASP A 76 0.65 -19.93 -5.71
C ASP A 76 1.46 -19.17 -4.65
N LYS A 77 2.15 -18.09 -5.04
CA LYS A 77 3.06 -17.33 -4.17
C LYS A 77 2.33 -16.22 -3.42
N VAL A 78 2.53 -16.17 -2.12
CA VAL A 78 2.01 -15.12 -1.23
C VAL A 78 3.03 -14.00 -1.08
N GLY A 79 2.59 -12.74 -0.96
CA GLY A 79 3.49 -11.61 -0.68
C GLY A 79 3.41 -10.47 -1.69
N GLY A 80 2.53 -10.56 -2.69
CA GLY A 80 2.27 -9.47 -3.63
C GLY A 80 3.49 -9.08 -4.46
N ILE A 81 3.64 -7.79 -4.74
CA ILE A 81 4.70 -7.29 -5.62
C ILE A 81 6.12 -7.50 -5.06
N SER A 82 6.28 -7.55 -3.75
CA SER A 82 7.58 -7.84 -3.14
C SER A 82 8.07 -9.25 -3.47
N MET A 83 7.12 -10.20 -3.60
CA MET A 83 7.42 -11.55 -4.08
C MET A 83 7.84 -11.54 -5.56
N TYR A 84 7.21 -10.71 -6.38
CA TYR A 84 7.61 -10.57 -7.78
C TYR A 84 9.03 -9.99 -7.91
N ALA A 85 9.40 -9.02 -7.06
CA ALA A 85 10.77 -8.52 -6.96
C ALA A 85 11.74 -9.66 -6.59
N ASN A 86 11.42 -10.44 -5.56
CA ASN A 86 12.24 -11.59 -5.13
C ASN A 86 12.45 -12.57 -6.28
N GLN A 87 11.38 -13.03 -6.94
CA GLN A 87 11.47 -14.00 -8.03
C GLN A 87 12.25 -13.45 -9.23
N GLY A 88 12.07 -12.17 -9.56
CA GLY A 88 12.76 -11.53 -10.69
C GLY A 88 14.25 -11.26 -10.46
N TRP A 89 14.70 -11.17 -9.22
CA TRP A 89 16.08 -10.83 -8.88
C TRP A 89 16.90 -11.97 -8.28
N ARG A 90 16.29 -13.06 -7.82
CA ARG A 90 16.95 -14.13 -7.04
C ARG A 90 18.15 -14.75 -7.74
N THR A 91 18.21 -14.74 -9.08
CA THR A 91 19.37 -15.23 -9.85
C THR A 91 20.56 -14.27 -9.85
N ARG A 92 20.34 -12.99 -9.49
CA ARG A 92 21.37 -11.94 -9.45
C ARG A 92 21.73 -11.56 -8.02
N SER A 93 20.73 -11.38 -7.17
CA SER A 93 20.92 -11.02 -5.76
C SER A 93 19.76 -11.53 -4.92
N THR A 94 20.05 -12.29 -3.88
CA THR A 94 19.05 -12.73 -2.90
C THR A 94 18.68 -11.64 -1.89
N LEU A 95 19.45 -10.57 -1.77
CA LEU A 95 19.17 -9.46 -0.85
C LEU A 95 18.00 -8.59 -1.32
N VAL A 96 17.66 -8.65 -2.61
CA VAL A 96 16.52 -7.90 -3.16
C VAL A 96 15.19 -8.34 -2.53
N GLY A 97 15.01 -9.64 -2.31
CA GLY A 97 13.80 -10.17 -1.68
C GLY A 97 13.50 -9.58 -0.30
N PRO A 98 14.41 -9.67 0.68
CA PRO A 98 14.24 -9.04 2.00
C PRO A 98 13.98 -7.54 1.95
N VAL A 99 14.78 -6.80 1.16
CA VAL A 99 14.66 -5.33 1.03
C VAL A 99 13.30 -4.96 0.44
N ALA A 100 12.89 -5.59 -0.67
CA ALA A 100 11.60 -5.33 -1.29
C ALA A 100 10.43 -5.66 -0.34
N THR A 101 10.52 -6.79 0.37
CA THR A 101 9.48 -7.21 1.32
C THR A 101 9.31 -6.22 2.47
N PHE A 102 10.41 -5.83 3.11
CA PHE A 102 10.33 -4.92 4.25
C PHE A 102 9.99 -3.49 3.84
N GLY A 103 10.45 -3.02 2.68
CA GLY A 103 10.03 -1.75 2.11
C GLY A 103 8.53 -1.71 1.83
N TYR A 104 8.00 -2.76 1.21
CA TYR A 104 6.58 -2.90 0.92
C TYR A 104 5.74 -3.04 2.20
N TRP A 105 6.14 -3.96 3.09
CA TRP A 105 5.46 -4.20 4.36
C TRP A 105 5.43 -2.96 5.24
N PHE A 106 6.55 -2.27 5.42
CA PHE A 106 6.64 -1.13 6.33
C PHE A 106 5.76 0.04 5.87
N SER A 107 5.68 0.28 4.56
CA SER A 107 4.78 1.29 4.01
C SER A 107 3.31 1.00 4.35
N TRP A 108 2.89 -0.25 4.20
CA TRP A 108 1.56 -0.67 4.59
C TRP A 108 1.36 -0.63 6.11
N SER A 109 2.28 -1.23 6.86
CA SER A 109 2.19 -1.30 8.32
C SER A 109 2.09 0.09 8.95
N SER A 110 3.02 0.99 8.65
CA SER A 110 3.05 2.34 9.25
C SER A 110 1.80 3.17 8.96
N SER A 111 1.12 2.91 7.87
CA SER A 111 -0.14 3.58 7.51
C SER A 111 -1.27 3.31 8.50
N LEU A 112 -1.23 2.20 9.25
CA LEU A 112 -2.27 1.88 10.25
C LEU A 112 -2.34 2.93 11.37
N ALA A 113 -1.18 3.45 11.81
CA ALA A 113 -1.13 4.54 12.80
C ALA A 113 -1.78 5.82 12.25
N ILE A 114 -1.54 6.13 10.97
CA ILE A 114 -2.12 7.29 10.29
C ILE A 114 -3.64 7.18 10.25
N TYR A 115 -4.17 6.03 9.80
CA TYR A 115 -5.63 5.82 9.74
C TYR A 115 -6.27 5.93 11.12
N GLY A 116 -5.64 5.34 12.14
CA GLY A 116 -6.12 5.42 13.51
C GLY A 116 -6.19 6.86 14.03
N LEU A 117 -5.11 7.63 13.87
CA LEU A 117 -5.05 9.04 14.30
C LEU A 117 -6.05 9.91 13.53
N GLN A 118 -6.20 9.70 12.21
CA GLN A 118 -7.21 10.42 11.42
C GLN A 118 -8.65 10.11 11.87
N ILE A 119 -8.96 8.84 12.15
CA ILE A 119 -10.26 8.48 12.75
C ILE A 119 -10.44 9.19 14.08
N GLY A 120 -9.42 9.17 14.93
CA GLY A 120 -9.46 9.84 16.23
C GLY A 120 -9.72 11.33 16.11
N THR A 121 -9.05 12.01 15.17
CA THR A 121 -9.24 13.44 14.90
C THR A 121 -10.66 13.73 14.40
N LEU A 122 -11.19 12.95 13.46
CA LEU A 122 -12.55 13.13 12.95
C LEU A 122 -13.59 12.88 14.05
N VAL A 123 -13.43 11.84 14.85
CA VAL A 123 -14.34 11.55 15.99
C VAL A 123 -14.28 12.66 17.04
N GLN A 124 -13.10 13.17 17.34
CA GLN A 124 -12.97 14.29 18.29
C GLN A 124 -13.66 15.54 17.75
N ALA A 125 -13.40 15.91 16.49
CA ALA A 125 -13.98 17.11 15.89
C ALA A 125 -15.51 17.08 15.83
N GLU A 126 -16.08 15.92 15.52
CA GLU A 126 -17.54 15.78 15.32
C GLU A 126 -18.32 15.62 16.63
N TRP A 127 -17.83 14.75 17.55
CA TRP A 127 -18.62 14.36 18.71
C TRP A 127 -18.05 14.80 20.06
N PHE A 128 -16.78 15.19 20.11
CA PHE A 128 -16.08 15.56 21.34
C PHE A 128 -15.21 16.83 21.17
N PRO A 129 -15.76 17.94 20.60
CA PRO A 129 -14.96 19.14 20.27
C PRO A 129 -14.31 19.76 21.52
N ASP A 130 -14.92 19.61 22.69
CA ASP A 130 -14.43 20.16 23.96
C ASP A 130 -13.34 19.29 24.62
N ALA A 131 -13.04 18.10 24.10
CA ALA A 131 -12.05 17.18 24.67
C ALA A 131 -10.62 17.57 24.26
N THR A 132 -10.13 18.72 24.77
CA THR A 132 -8.82 19.30 24.42
C THR A 132 -7.68 18.87 25.35
N TRP A 133 -7.92 17.95 26.27
CA TRP A 133 -6.92 17.46 27.21
C TRP A 133 -5.80 16.71 26.51
N THR A 134 -4.58 16.90 26.98
CA THR A 134 -3.40 16.11 26.56
C THR A 134 -2.59 15.66 27.77
N ILE A 135 -1.93 14.53 27.63
CA ILE A 135 -0.98 13.98 28.60
C ILE A 135 0.38 13.93 27.90
N SER A 136 1.34 14.68 28.42
CA SER A 136 2.70 14.64 27.90
C SER A 136 3.42 13.41 28.41
N THR A 137 3.98 12.61 27.49
CA THR A 137 4.85 11.48 27.82
C THR A 137 6.33 11.85 27.77
N GLY A 138 6.64 13.11 27.47
CA GLY A 138 7.99 13.61 27.20
C GLY A 138 8.49 13.29 25.78
N LEU A 139 7.79 12.43 25.05
CA LEU A 139 8.10 12.06 23.64
C LEU A 139 6.96 12.46 22.69
N ALA A 140 5.72 12.41 23.15
CA ALA A 140 4.53 12.82 22.41
C ALA A 140 3.44 13.34 23.36
N GLU A 141 2.54 14.16 22.83
CA GLU A 141 1.33 14.62 23.48
C GLU A 141 0.18 13.67 23.17
N ILE A 142 -0.31 12.92 24.16
CA ILE A 142 -1.37 11.93 24.01
C ILE A 142 -2.71 12.56 24.38
N GLY A 143 -3.62 12.69 23.44
CA GLY A 143 -4.98 13.17 23.63
C GLY A 143 -6.04 12.13 23.25
N LEU A 144 -7.30 12.54 23.21
CA LEU A 144 -8.42 11.68 22.83
C LEU A 144 -8.22 10.99 21.44
N PRO A 145 -7.70 11.67 20.39
CA PRO A 145 -7.45 11.01 19.12
C PRO A 145 -6.54 9.80 19.20
N HIS A 146 -5.52 9.84 20.06
CA HIS A 146 -4.58 8.73 20.25
C HIS A 146 -5.25 7.52 20.91
N ILE A 147 -6.12 7.76 21.91
CA ILE A 147 -6.88 6.68 22.55
C ILE A 147 -7.82 6.00 21.55
N ILE A 148 -8.54 6.80 20.77
CA ILE A 148 -9.42 6.28 19.70
C ILE A 148 -8.60 5.49 18.68
N ALA A 149 -7.44 6.01 18.27
CA ALA A 149 -6.53 5.33 17.35
C ALA A 149 -6.12 3.95 17.85
N LEU A 150 -5.74 3.83 19.12
CA LEU A 150 -5.40 2.53 19.73
C LEU A 150 -6.59 1.56 19.74
N VAL A 151 -7.79 2.05 20.08
CA VAL A 151 -9.00 1.21 20.09
C VAL A 151 -9.33 0.68 18.71
N VAL A 152 -9.37 1.55 17.69
CA VAL A 152 -9.73 1.12 16.32
C VAL A 152 -8.65 0.24 15.70
N LEU A 153 -7.38 0.44 16.06
CA LEU A 153 -6.27 -0.41 15.65
C LEU A 153 -6.43 -1.85 16.19
N VAL A 154 -6.77 -1.99 17.48
CA VAL A 154 -7.04 -3.29 18.11
C VAL A 154 -8.27 -3.95 17.48
N LEU A 155 -9.33 -3.19 17.19
CA LEU A 155 -10.53 -3.71 16.51
C LEU A 155 -10.19 -4.22 15.10
N GLY A 156 -9.45 -3.44 14.30
CA GLY A 156 -9.02 -3.82 12.95
C GLY A 156 -8.15 -5.08 12.95
N TRP A 157 -7.20 -5.18 13.89
CA TRP A 157 -6.41 -6.38 14.11
C TRP A 157 -7.28 -7.58 14.50
N GLY A 158 -8.17 -7.41 15.48
CA GLY A 158 -9.05 -8.47 15.98
C GLY A 158 -9.92 -9.08 14.89
N MET A 159 -10.54 -8.24 14.04
CA MET A 159 -11.35 -8.71 12.91
C MET A 159 -10.53 -9.57 11.92
N ASN A 160 -9.28 -9.18 11.66
CA ASN A 160 -8.40 -9.93 10.76
C ASN A 160 -7.94 -11.27 11.35
N VAL A 161 -7.62 -11.30 12.65
CA VAL A 161 -7.17 -12.51 13.34
C VAL A 161 -8.28 -13.56 13.47
N LEU A 162 -9.55 -13.13 13.49
CA LEU A 162 -10.72 -14.01 13.48
C LEU A 162 -10.94 -14.71 12.13
N GLY A 163 -10.30 -14.24 11.06
CA GLY A 163 -10.35 -14.86 9.75
C GLY A 163 -10.78 -13.93 8.62
N MET A 164 -10.68 -14.43 7.38
CA MET A 164 -10.98 -13.61 6.19
C MET A 164 -12.46 -13.21 6.06
N ARG A 165 -13.39 -14.05 6.51
CA ARG A 165 -14.85 -13.76 6.38
C ARG A 165 -15.30 -12.55 7.19
N PRO A 166 -15.00 -12.42 8.50
CA PRO A 166 -15.28 -11.21 9.27
C PRO A 166 -14.64 -9.96 8.66
N ALA A 167 -13.37 -10.04 8.26
CA ALA A 167 -12.68 -8.94 7.62
C ALA A 167 -13.41 -8.48 6.35
N MET A 168 -13.75 -9.40 5.43
CA MET A 168 -14.49 -9.07 4.20
C MET A 168 -15.86 -8.48 4.47
N SER A 169 -16.59 -8.94 5.48
CA SER A 169 -17.92 -8.40 5.82
C SER A 169 -17.83 -6.91 6.20
N ILE A 170 -16.84 -6.53 7.01
CA ILE A 170 -16.61 -5.12 7.35
C ILE A 170 -16.15 -4.34 6.11
N MET A 171 -15.27 -4.91 5.30
CA MET A 171 -14.79 -4.25 4.07
C MET A 171 -15.93 -3.98 3.07
N TYR A 172 -16.94 -4.84 2.97
CA TYR A 172 -18.12 -4.57 2.13
C TYR A 172 -18.95 -3.42 2.68
N ILE A 173 -19.26 -3.40 3.99
CA ILE A 173 -20.06 -2.34 4.60
C ILE A 173 -19.34 -1.00 4.47
N THR A 174 -18.08 -0.94 4.88
CA THR A 174 -17.27 0.29 4.84
C THR A 174 -16.97 0.73 3.41
N GLY A 175 -16.81 -0.23 2.49
CA GLY A 175 -16.65 0.03 1.06
C GLY A 175 -17.88 0.69 0.43
N VAL A 176 -19.08 0.26 0.78
CA VAL A 176 -20.33 0.92 0.32
C VAL A 176 -20.42 2.35 0.88
N LEU A 177 -20.10 2.54 2.16
CA LEU A 177 -20.15 3.86 2.78
C LEU A 177 -19.19 4.86 2.14
N ILE A 178 -17.93 4.48 1.90
CA ILE A 178 -16.96 5.40 1.26
C ILE A 178 -17.30 5.69 -0.20
N MET A 179 -18.05 4.83 -0.87
CA MET A 179 -18.51 5.10 -2.23
C MET A 179 -19.50 6.28 -2.30
N ILE A 180 -20.19 6.62 -1.20
CA ILE A 180 -21.14 7.74 -1.15
C ILE A 180 -20.40 9.07 -1.43
N PRO A 181 -19.42 9.53 -0.63
CA PRO A 181 -18.71 10.76 -0.91
C PRO A 181 -17.92 10.73 -2.23
N ILE A 182 -17.37 9.57 -2.62
CA ILE A 182 -16.70 9.42 -3.91
C ILE A 182 -17.68 9.71 -5.05
N ALA A 183 -18.87 9.13 -5.03
CA ALA A 183 -19.89 9.35 -6.07
C ALA A 183 -20.43 10.79 -6.04
N VAL A 184 -20.69 11.32 -4.85
CA VAL A 184 -21.18 12.70 -4.68
C VAL A 184 -20.14 13.69 -5.23
N PHE A 185 -18.88 13.62 -4.80
CA PHE A 185 -17.84 14.54 -5.27
C PHE A 185 -17.44 14.34 -6.74
N ALA A 186 -17.63 13.15 -7.29
CA ALA A 186 -17.39 12.90 -8.71
C ALA A 186 -18.50 13.43 -9.63
N ALA A 187 -19.69 13.72 -9.11
CA ALA A 187 -20.83 14.10 -9.94
C ALA A 187 -21.52 15.42 -9.51
N ALA A 188 -21.94 15.52 -8.24
CA ALA A 188 -22.79 16.61 -7.76
C ALA A 188 -22.18 18.01 -7.88
N PRO A 189 -20.85 18.23 -7.70
CA PRO A 189 -20.26 19.59 -7.84
C PRO A 189 -20.57 20.25 -9.17
N PHE A 190 -20.54 19.50 -10.26
CA PHE A 190 -20.73 20.05 -11.62
C PHE A 190 -22.16 20.55 -11.88
N PHE A 191 -23.12 20.26 -11.01
CA PHE A 191 -24.48 20.75 -11.04
C PHE A 191 -24.75 21.81 -9.96
N SER A 192 -23.76 22.06 -9.07
CA SER A 192 -23.86 23.08 -8.03
C SER A 192 -23.54 24.47 -8.58
N LYS A 193 -24.21 25.48 -8.05
CA LYS A 193 -23.90 26.92 -8.30
C LYS A 193 -22.59 27.33 -7.62
N ASP A 194 -22.18 26.63 -6.60
CA ASP A 194 -20.97 26.91 -5.80
C ASP A 194 -19.70 26.42 -6.48
N TRP A 195 -19.83 25.54 -7.48
CA TRP A 195 -18.67 25.08 -8.26
C TRP A 195 -18.23 26.14 -9.26
N SER A 196 -16.97 26.53 -9.17
CA SER A 196 -16.38 27.54 -10.06
C SER A 196 -15.05 27.12 -10.63
N LEU A 197 -14.86 27.33 -11.93
CA LEU A 197 -13.58 27.12 -12.60
C LEU A 197 -12.49 28.07 -12.06
N SER A 198 -12.87 29.24 -11.50
CA SER A 198 -11.92 30.18 -10.90
C SER A 198 -11.24 29.67 -9.65
N ASN A 199 -11.83 28.67 -8.98
CA ASN A 199 -11.21 28.01 -7.81
C ASN A 199 -10.11 27.03 -8.23
N LEU A 200 -10.08 26.63 -9.50
CA LEU A 200 -9.09 25.73 -10.05
C LEU A 200 -7.87 26.52 -10.54
N ASN A 201 -6.88 26.67 -9.71
CA ASN A 201 -5.66 27.43 -9.97
C ASN A 201 -4.40 26.56 -10.05
N TRP A 202 -3.35 27.11 -10.69
CA TRP A 202 -2.01 26.55 -10.72
C TRP A 202 -1.12 27.35 -9.78
N ASP A 203 -0.46 26.67 -8.83
CA ASP A 203 0.50 27.32 -7.95
C ASP A 203 1.69 26.39 -7.69
N LEU A 204 2.70 26.48 -8.57
CA LEU A 204 3.96 25.74 -8.42
C LEU A 204 5.06 26.59 -7.77
N THR A 205 4.77 27.85 -7.44
CA THR A 205 5.77 28.81 -6.96
C THR A 205 5.67 29.07 -5.46
N ALA A 206 4.57 28.68 -4.82
CA ALA A 206 4.31 28.91 -3.39
C ALA A 206 5.41 28.33 -2.47
N SER A 207 6.06 27.24 -2.88
CA SER A 207 7.11 26.61 -2.10
C SER A 207 8.45 27.36 -2.09
N GLY A 208 8.67 28.34 -3.00
CA GLY A 208 9.96 29.00 -3.20
C GLY A 208 11.04 28.15 -3.85
N PHE A 209 10.76 26.91 -4.21
CA PHE A 209 11.65 25.98 -4.89
C PHE A 209 11.38 25.91 -6.40
N PRO A 210 12.34 25.40 -7.21
CA PRO A 210 12.10 25.18 -8.64
C PRO A 210 10.89 24.29 -8.90
N ALA A 211 10.04 24.63 -9.86
CA ALA A 211 8.80 23.93 -10.16
C ALA A 211 8.98 22.40 -10.35
N TRP A 212 10.04 21.97 -11.01
CA TRP A 212 10.30 20.53 -11.22
C TRP A 212 10.60 19.78 -9.92
N GLN A 213 11.26 20.41 -8.94
CA GLN A 213 11.48 19.81 -7.62
C GLN A 213 10.17 19.72 -6.85
N THR A 214 9.37 20.79 -6.86
CA THR A 214 8.04 20.82 -6.25
C THR A 214 7.14 19.72 -6.82
N VAL A 215 7.11 19.57 -8.15
CA VAL A 215 6.35 18.50 -8.82
C VAL A 215 6.77 17.13 -8.33
N LEU A 216 8.06 16.80 -8.35
CA LEU A 216 8.56 15.48 -7.98
C LEU A 216 8.44 15.19 -6.49
N ALA A 217 8.65 16.18 -5.62
CA ALA A 217 8.47 16.04 -4.18
C ALA A 217 6.99 15.74 -3.82
N TRP A 218 6.04 16.44 -4.45
CA TRP A 218 4.62 16.16 -4.25
C TRP A 218 4.19 14.84 -4.89
N MET A 219 4.72 14.45 -6.06
CA MET A 219 4.47 13.12 -6.63
C MET A 219 4.98 12.00 -5.70
N PHE A 220 6.11 12.22 -5.00
CA PHE A 220 6.62 11.29 -4.00
C PHE A 220 5.59 11.05 -2.88
N VAL A 221 5.05 12.10 -2.28
CA VAL A 221 4.04 11.98 -1.21
C VAL A 221 2.72 11.44 -1.75
N MET A 222 2.27 11.89 -2.93
CA MET A 222 1.05 11.42 -3.58
C MET A 222 1.11 9.93 -3.95
N ALA A 223 2.31 9.41 -4.26
CA ALA A 223 2.48 7.98 -4.55
C ALA A 223 2.00 7.10 -3.38
N TRP A 224 2.11 7.56 -2.13
CA TRP A 224 1.56 6.84 -0.99
C TRP A 224 0.05 6.62 -1.07
N SER A 225 -0.72 7.62 -1.49
CA SER A 225 -2.18 7.55 -1.55
C SER A 225 -2.71 6.88 -2.82
N VAL A 226 -1.90 6.79 -3.87
CA VAL A 226 -2.31 6.30 -5.19
C VAL A 226 -1.83 4.89 -5.45
N TYR A 227 -0.57 4.59 -5.13
CA TYR A 227 -0.06 3.23 -5.16
C TYR A 227 -0.82 2.43 -4.09
N GLY A 228 -0.95 1.14 -4.27
CA GLY A 228 -1.76 0.33 -3.36
C GLY A 228 -2.87 -0.44 -4.07
N ILE A 229 -3.23 -0.03 -5.27
CA ILE A 229 -4.16 -0.80 -6.11
C ILE A 229 -3.63 -2.20 -6.43
N GLU A 230 -2.32 -2.40 -6.35
CA GLU A 230 -1.66 -3.71 -6.46
C GLU A 230 -1.77 -4.56 -5.19
N ALA A 231 -2.31 -4.05 -4.07
CA ALA A 231 -2.49 -4.82 -2.84
C ALA A 231 -3.28 -6.13 -3.04
N VAL A 232 -4.15 -6.15 -4.03
CA VAL A 232 -4.85 -7.37 -4.51
C VAL A 232 -3.86 -8.50 -4.81
N ALA A 233 -2.64 -8.19 -5.25
CA ALA A 233 -1.60 -9.18 -5.55
C ALA A 233 -1.19 -10.00 -4.31
N ALA A 234 -1.34 -9.47 -3.09
CA ALA A 234 -1.05 -10.22 -1.86
C ALA A 234 -2.07 -11.33 -1.59
N PHE A 235 -3.25 -11.26 -2.21
CA PHE A 235 -4.37 -12.20 -2.02
C PHE A 235 -4.53 -13.20 -3.18
N VAL A 236 -3.64 -13.16 -4.17
CA VAL A 236 -3.75 -13.99 -5.39
C VAL A 236 -3.94 -15.48 -5.10
N PRO A 237 -3.25 -16.10 -4.13
CA PRO A 237 -3.47 -17.52 -3.81
C PRO A 237 -4.84 -17.86 -3.23
N GLU A 238 -5.60 -16.88 -2.74
CA GLU A 238 -6.92 -17.03 -2.14
C GLU A 238 -8.07 -16.92 -3.17
N PHE A 239 -7.79 -16.52 -4.41
CA PHE A 239 -8.79 -16.47 -5.47
C PHE A 239 -9.18 -17.88 -5.94
N ARG A 240 -10.49 -18.07 -6.21
CA ARG A 240 -11.04 -19.33 -6.72
C ARG A 240 -10.48 -19.66 -8.09
N ASP A 241 -10.52 -18.69 -9.01
CA ASP A 241 -9.83 -18.73 -10.29
C ASP A 241 -8.68 -17.72 -10.25
N THR A 242 -7.50 -18.20 -9.85
CA THR A 242 -6.34 -17.36 -9.59
C THR A 242 -5.98 -16.47 -10.78
N VAL A 243 -6.02 -16.99 -12.02
CA VAL A 243 -5.62 -16.24 -13.24
C VAL A 243 -6.71 -15.24 -13.65
N ARG A 244 -7.96 -15.70 -13.72
CA ARG A 244 -9.08 -14.87 -14.18
C ARG A 244 -9.41 -13.79 -13.16
N ASP A 245 -9.60 -14.17 -11.90
CA ASP A 245 -10.11 -13.27 -10.87
C ASP A 245 -9.06 -12.21 -10.51
N SER A 246 -7.76 -12.57 -10.40
CA SER A 246 -6.71 -11.60 -10.17
C SER A 246 -6.54 -10.62 -11.32
N ARG A 247 -6.60 -11.11 -12.58
CA ARG A 247 -6.53 -10.26 -13.76
C ARG A 247 -7.66 -9.22 -13.80
N ILE A 248 -8.90 -9.66 -13.54
CA ILE A 248 -10.06 -8.77 -13.55
C ILE A 248 -9.93 -7.75 -12.41
N ALA A 249 -9.66 -8.21 -11.19
CA ALA A 249 -9.56 -7.35 -10.02
C ALA A 249 -8.47 -6.27 -10.19
N LEU A 250 -7.24 -6.65 -10.57
CA LEU A 250 -6.12 -5.73 -10.75
C LEU A 250 -6.39 -4.68 -11.85
N ARG A 251 -6.98 -5.09 -12.98
CA ARG A 251 -7.24 -4.17 -14.09
C ARG A 251 -8.41 -3.25 -13.80
N LEU A 252 -9.49 -3.78 -13.24
CA LEU A 252 -10.66 -2.98 -12.89
C LEU A 252 -10.32 -1.95 -11.81
N ALA A 253 -9.52 -2.33 -10.81
CA ALA A 253 -9.01 -1.41 -9.80
C ALA A 253 -8.24 -0.23 -10.41
N GLY A 254 -7.35 -0.49 -11.37
CA GLY A 254 -6.60 0.55 -12.07
C GLY A 254 -7.51 1.56 -12.77
N PHE A 255 -8.48 1.10 -13.55
CA PHE A 255 -9.42 1.98 -14.24
C PHE A 255 -10.32 2.76 -13.29
N PHE A 256 -10.80 2.11 -12.21
CA PHE A 256 -11.62 2.77 -11.21
C PHE A 256 -10.85 3.89 -10.51
N VAL A 257 -9.61 3.63 -10.11
CA VAL A 257 -8.76 4.64 -9.47
C VAL A 257 -8.49 5.81 -10.40
N LEU A 258 -8.22 5.57 -11.70
CA LEU A 258 -8.06 6.66 -12.67
C LEU A 258 -9.28 7.58 -12.70
N ALA A 259 -10.50 7.03 -12.74
CA ALA A 259 -11.72 7.82 -12.76
C ALA A 259 -11.90 8.62 -11.45
N VAL A 260 -11.68 7.99 -10.29
CA VAL A 260 -11.83 8.64 -8.99
C VAL A 260 -10.79 9.75 -8.80
N TYR A 261 -9.53 9.49 -9.10
CA TYR A 261 -8.42 10.44 -8.93
C TYR A 261 -8.41 11.58 -9.96
N PHE A 262 -9.29 11.52 -10.94
CA PHE A 262 -9.60 12.64 -11.83
C PHE A 262 -10.83 13.39 -11.36
N LEU A 263 -11.97 12.70 -11.23
CA LEU A 263 -13.27 13.33 -11.02
C LEU A 263 -13.44 13.93 -9.62
N VAL A 264 -12.98 13.23 -8.57
CA VAL A 264 -13.14 13.71 -7.19
C VAL A 264 -12.33 14.98 -6.93
N PRO A 265 -11.01 15.02 -7.23
CA PRO A 265 -10.24 16.27 -7.09
C PRO A 265 -10.78 17.43 -7.93
N LEU A 266 -11.23 17.15 -9.16
CA LEU A 266 -11.83 18.17 -10.02
C LEU A 266 -13.13 18.73 -9.42
N GLY A 267 -13.98 17.84 -8.89
CA GLY A 267 -15.23 18.24 -8.25
C GLY A 267 -15.00 19.05 -6.99
N VAL A 268 -14.22 18.53 -6.08
CA VAL A 268 -13.93 19.16 -4.77
C VAL A 268 -13.16 20.47 -4.94
N GLY A 269 -12.15 20.51 -5.82
CA GLY A 269 -11.31 21.68 -6.04
C GLY A 269 -12.07 22.89 -6.58
N GLY A 270 -13.19 22.67 -7.28
CA GLY A 270 -14.05 23.75 -7.75
C GLY A 270 -15.02 24.33 -6.70
N LEU A 271 -15.20 23.62 -5.55
CA LEU A 271 -16.15 24.03 -4.50
C LEU A 271 -15.56 24.98 -3.45
N ALA A 272 -14.24 25.06 -3.33
CA ALA A 272 -13.58 25.82 -2.28
C ALA A 272 -12.36 26.56 -2.83
N GLU A 273 -12.07 27.74 -2.29
CA GLU A 273 -10.86 28.49 -2.61
C GLU A 273 -9.61 27.84 -1.97
N GLN A 274 -8.45 28.02 -2.60
CA GLN A 274 -7.18 27.47 -2.12
C GLN A 274 -6.89 27.85 -0.67
N ALA A 275 -7.16 29.10 -0.27
CA ALA A 275 -6.93 29.57 1.09
C ALA A 275 -7.82 28.86 2.13
N GLU A 276 -9.07 28.57 1.77
CA GLU A 276 -10.00 27.81 2.62
C GLU A 276 -9.50 26.37 2.81
N ILE A 277 -9.09 25.72 1.72
CA ILE A 277 -8.52 24.37 1.76
C ILE A 277 -7.23 24.34 2.59
N ALA A 278 -6.34 25.33 2.40
CA ALA A 278 -5.07 25.43 3.13
C ALA A 278 -5.27 25.60 4.64
N ALA A 279 -6.31 26.35 5.05
CA ALA A 279 -6.63 26.54 6.47
C ALA A 279 -7.11 25.27 7.17
N ASN A 280 -7.81 24.36 6.44
CA ASN A 280 -8.42 23.16 7.00
C ASN A 280 -8.31 21.96 6.06
N PRO A 281 -7.09 21.47 5.73
CA PRO A 281 -6.88 20.50 4.66
C PRO A 281 -7.51 19.11 4.92
N VAL A 282 -7.83 18.80 6.17
CA VAL A 282 -8.47 17.53 6.57
C VAL A 282 -9.98 17.63 6.62
N THR A 283 -10.51 18.77 7.08
CA THR A 283 -11.94 18.91 7.40
C THR A 283 -12.73 19.73 6.38
N PHE A 284 -12.08 20.37 5.40
CA PHE A 284 -12.78 21.14 4.37
C PHE A 284 -13.79 20.30 3.56
N TYR A 285 -13.57 18.98 3.48
CA TYR A 285 -14.51 18.06 2.84
C TYR A 285 -15.89 18.04 3.49
N LEU A 286 -15.94 18.23 4.82
CA LEU A 286 -17.20 18.28 5.56
C LEU A 286 -18.03 19.46 5.08
N GLN A 287 -17.41 20.65 5.01
CA GLN A 287 -18.05 21.86 4.52
C GLN A 287 -18.40 21.78 3.02
N ALA A 288 -17.50 21.21 2.21
CA ALA A 288 -17.74 21.02 0.79
C ALA A 288 -18.90 20.04 0.54
N PHE A 289 -19.04 19.00 1.36
CA PHE A 289 -20.14 18.05 1.27
C PHE A 289 -21.47 18.68 1.73
N ASP A 290 -21.44 19.46 2.81
CA ASP A 290 -22.60 20.18 3.33
C ASP A 290 -23.13 21.23 2.35
N ARG A 291 -22.26 21.93 1.60
CA ARG A 291 -22.67 22.81 0.49
C ARG A 291 -23.46 22.10 -0.59
N LEU A 292 -23.15 20.81 -0.85
CA LEU A 292 -23.86 20.00 -1.84
C LEU A 292 -25.15 19.39 -1.29
N ILE A 293 -25.12 18.97 -0.04
CA ILE A 293 -26.23 18.30 0.66
C ILE A 293 -26.35 18.92 2.06
N PRO A 294 -27.14 19.99 2.25
CA PRO A 294 -27.22 20.71 3.51
C PRO A 294 -27.60 19.82 4.71
N GLY A 295 -26.90 19.98 5.83
CA GLY A 295 -27.11 19.22 7.07
C GLY A 295 -26.52 17.81 7.04
N SER A 296 -25.56 17.52 6.15
CA SER A 296 -24.99 16.17 5.95
C SER A 296 -23.52 16.02 6.31
N ASP A 297 -22.93 16.97 7.03
CA ASP A 297 -21.56 16.91 7.53
C ASP A 297 -21.26 15.64 8.35
N TRP A 298 -22.16 15.28 9.27
CA TRP A 298 -22.10 14.04 10.04
C TRP A 298 -22.05 12.77 9.16
N LEU A 299 -22.77 12.79 8.02
CA LEU A 299 -22.74 11.68 7.06
C LEU A 299 -21.37 11.59 6.38
N MET A 300 -20.82 12.72 5.98
CA MET A 300 -19.48 12.79 5.40
C MET A 300 -18.44 12.27 6.39
N THR A 301 -18.47 12.74 7.66
CA THR A 301 -17.59 12.25 8.73
C THR A 301 -17.68 10.74 8.90
N THR A 302 -18.92 10.21 8.96
CA THR A 302 -19.16 8.76 9.08
C THR A 302 -18.59 7.99 7.89
N CYS A 303 -18.76 8.49 6.66
CA CYS A 303 -18.24 7.86 5.45
C CYS A 303 -16.70 7.90 5.40
N LEU A 304 -16.07 9.00 5.83
CA LEU A 304 -14.60 9.08 5.92
C LEU A 304 -14.05 8.09 6.95
N ILE A 305 -14.66 8.01 8.14
CA ILE A 305 -14.29 7.02 9.16
C ILE A 305 -14.44 5.60 8.61
N ALA A 306 -15.54 5.31 7.90
CA ALA A 306 -15.74 4.02 7.25
C ALA A 306 -14.64 3.70 6.23
N GLY A 307 -14.25 4.68 5.39
CA GLY A 307 -13.16 4.54 4.44
C GLY A 307 -11.81 4.25 5.11
N LEU A 308 -11.51 4.95 6.20
CA LEU A 308 -10.30 4.73 6.98
C LEU A 308 -10.30 3.35 7.68
N MET A 309 -11.46 2.89 8.17
CA MET A 309 -11.64 1.54 8.70
C MET A 309 -11.47 0.47 7.62
N LEU A 310 -11.99 0.71 6.41
CA LEU A 310 -11.76 -0.16 5.25
C LEU A 310 -10.27 -0.32 4.97
N MET A 311 -9.54 0.80 4.91
CA MET A 311 -8.09 0.82 4.71
C MET A 311 -7.37 0.08 5.84
N MET A 312 -7.74 0.30 7.09
CA MET A 312 -7.12 -0.35 8.26
C MET A 312 -7.27 -1.87 8.20
N VAL A 313 -8.48 -2.38 7.94
CA VAL A 313 -8.75 -3.83 7.85
C VAL A 313 -7.98 -4.43 6.67
N MET A 314 -8.01 -3.79 5.50
CA MET A 314 -7.28 -4.25 4.30
C MET A 314 -5.78 -4.24 4.51
N THR A 315 -5.23 -3.16 5.05
CA THR A 315 -3.79 -3.00 5.28
C THR A 315 -3.25 -4.05 6.26
N THR A 316 -3.97 -4.32 7.36
CA THR A 316 -3.60 -5.38 8.30
C THR A 316 -3.61 -6.75 7.61
N ALA A 317 -4.62 -7.02 6.76
CA ALA A 317 -4.71 -8.25 6.01
C ALA A 317 -3.57 -8.42 5.00
N ALA A 318 -3.26 -7.37 4.23
CA ALA A 318 -2.22 -7.39 3.20
C ALA A 318 -0.82 -7.44 3.82
N GLY A 319 -0.51 -6.59 4.82
CA GLY A 319 0.78 -6.55 5.50
C GLY A 319 1.14 -7.87 6.16
N GLY A 320 0.18 -8.49 6.85
CA GLY A 320 0.36 -9.82 7.42
C GLY A 320 0.71 -10.89 6.37
N ARG A 321 0.10 -10.83 5.17
CA ARG A 321 0.40 -11.76 4.06
C ARG A 321 1.76 -11.52 3.44
N VAL A 322 2.19 -10.27 3.35
CA VAL A 322 3.52 -9.92 2.83
C VAL A 322 4.60 -10.53 3.72
N LEU A 323 4.53 -10.34 5.02
CA LEU A 323 5.49 -10.93 5.97
C LEU A 323 5.42 -12.46 6.00
N HIS A 324 4.21 -13.02 5.96
CA HIS A 324 4.02 -14.47 5.92
C HIS A 324 4.66 -15.08 4.66
N GLY A 325 4.36 -14.55 3.48
CA GLY A 325 4.96 -15.01 2.22
C GLY A 325 6.48 -14.88 2.22
N SER A 326 7.02 -13.80 2.79
CA SER A 326 8.45 -13.61 2.97
C SER A 326 9.08 -14.69 3.88
N ALA A 327 8.39 -15.08 4.95
CA ALA A 327 8.85 -16.13 5.85
C ALA A 327 8.82 -17.52 5.18
N LEU A 328 7.83 -17.79 4.32
CA LEU A 328 7.76 -19.03 3.54
C LEU A 328 8.91 -19.14 2.54
N GLU A 329 9.31 -18.04 1.92
CA GLU A 329 10.46 -17.98 0.99
C GLU A 329 11.83 -17.85 1.71
N GLY A 330 11.87 -17.96 3.04
CA GLY A 330 13.11 -17.89 3.82
C GLY A 330 13.77 -16.53 3.88
N LEU A 331 13.03 -15.43 3.57
CA LEU A 331 13.54 -14.07 3.51
C LEU A 331 13.52 -13.36 4.89
N THR A 332 12.76 -13.91 5.85
CA THR A 332 12.66 -13.39 7.22
C THR A 332 12.48 -14.54 8.20
N ILE A 333 12.32 -14.24 9.49
CA ILE A 333 12.25 -15.22 10.57
C ILE A 333 11.08 -16.23 10.37
N ARG A 334 11.36 -17.52 10.71
CA ARG A 334 10.41 -18.63 10.52
C ARG A 334 9.07 -18.44 11.22
N GLN A 335 9.08 -17.78 12.36
CA GLN A 335 7.91 -17.60 13.22
C GLN A 335 6.76 -16.82 12.54
N LEU A 336 7.07 -16.00 11.54
CA LEU A 336 6.07 -15.27 10.75
C LEU A 336 5.41 -16.13 9.66
N GLY A 337 5.95 -17.32 9.39
CA GLY A 337 5.43 -18.29 8.39
C GLY A 337 4.31 -19.21 8.91
N GLU A 338 3.72 -18.92 10.08
CA GLU A 338 2.67 -19.76 10.65
C GLU A 338 1.29 -19.12 10.50
N LEU A 339 0.30 -19.94 10.11
CA LEU A 339 -1.10 -19.57 10.09
C LEU A 339 -1.79 -20.01 11.39
N ASN A 340 -2.76 -19.24 11.85
CA ASN A 340 -3.61 -19.62 12.97
C ASN A 340 -4.70 -20.62 12.55
N LYS A 341 -5.56 -21.04 13.49
CA LYS A 341 -6.68 -21.96 13.23
C LYS A 341 -7.71 -21.42 12.23
N ALA A 342 -7.78 -20.09 12.05
CA ALA A 342 -8.65 -19.43 11.07
C ALA A 342 -8.00 -19.30 9.68
N GLY A 343 -6.78 -19.84 9.49
CA GLY A 343 -6.06 -19.81 8.21
C GLY A 343 -5.50 -18.43 7.88
N VAL A 344 -5.18 -17.59 8.88
CA VAL A 344 -4.60 -16.25 8.68
C VAL A 344 -3.28 -16.09 9.43
N PRO A 345 -2.35 -15.24 8.96
CA PRO A 345 -1.01 -15.06 9.55
C PRO A 345 -1.06 -14.14 10.78
N ALA A 346 -1.71 -14.59 11.84
CA ALA A 346 -1.97 -13.79 13.04
C ALA A 346 -0.70 -13.23 13.71
N ARG A 347 0.42 -13.96 13.69
CA ARG A 347 1.70 -13.48 14.25
C ARG A 347 2.25 -12.28 13.48
N ALA A 348 2.18 -12.32 12.15
CA ALA A 348 2.60 -11.21 11.31
C ALA A 348 1.69 -9.99 11.53
N MET A 349 0.36 -10.19 11.58
CA MET A 349 -0.60 -9.14 11.90
C MET A 349 -0.42 -8.55 13.31
N SER A 350 0.01 -9.36 14.28
CA SER A 350 0.33 -8.88 15.63
C SER A 350 1.60 -8.04 15.68
N LEU A 351 2.57 -8.31 14.80
CA LEU A 351 3.74 -7.45 14.64
C LEU A 351 3.32 -6.06 14.12
N ASP A 352 2.40 -6.01 13.15
CA ASP A 352 1.81 -4.75 12.67
C ASP A 352 1.15 -3.97 13.81
N LEU A 353 0.36 -4.65 14.65
CA LEU A 353 -0.27 -4.03 15.82
C LEU A 353 0.77 -3.41 16.76
N ILE A 354 1.81 -4.17 17.13
CA ILE A 354 2.86 -3.70 18.06
C ILE A 354 3.59 -2.49 17.47
N VAL A 355 4.01 -2.56 16.21
CA VAL A 355 4.73 -1.45 15.55
C VAL A 355 3.87 -0.19 15.55
N ASN A 356 2.58 -0.31 15.26
CA ASN A 356 1.70 0.86 15.18
C ASN A 356 1.30 1.42 16.54
N VAL A 357 1.17 0.59 17.57
CA VAL A 357 1.04 1.08 18.95
C VAL A 357 2.26 1.94 19.33
N VAL A 358 3.48 1.47 19.00
CA VAL A 358 4.70 2.24 19.25
C VAL A 358 4.70 3.54 18.42
N LEU A 359 4.32 3.51 17.14
CA LEU A 359 4.26 4.71 16.30
C LEU A 359 3.26 5.74 16.85
N ILE A 360 2.07 5.33 17.26
CA ILE A 360 1.05 6.23 17.85
C ILE A 360 1.56 6.87 19.13
N LEU A 361 2.26 6.10 19.98
CA LEU A 361 2.70 6.59 21.30
C LEU A 361 3.97 7.45 21.27
N PHE A 362 4.81 7.32 20.22
CA PHE A 362 6.14 7.92 20.22
C PHE A 362 6.45 8.83 19.04
N VAL A 363 5.70 8.76 17.93
CA VAL A 363 6.00 9.58 16.75
C VAL A 363 5.12 10.83 16.68
N GLY A 364 3.87 10.76 17.10
CA GLY A 364 2.94 11.90 17.26
C GLY A 364 2.45 12.53 15.94
N ASP A 365 3.28 12.62 14.91
CA ASP A 365 2.94 13.19 13.60
C ASP A 365 2.67 12.09 12.57
N ALA A 366 1.40 11.97 12.19
CA ALA A 366 0.94 10.96 11.24
C ALA A 366 1.58 11.12 9.84
N LEU A 367 1.82 12.35 9.38
CA LEU A 367 2.34 12.62 8.04
C LEU A 367 3.85 12.35 7.93
N ALA A 368 4.62 12.58 9.00
CA ALA A 368 6.03 12.22 9.04
C ALA A 368 6.27 10.73 8.80
N VAL A 369 5.37 9.87 9.30
CA VAL A 369 5.44 8.42 9.11
C VAL A 369 5.27 8.03 7.63
N ILE A 370 4.52 8.80 6.83
CA ILE A 370 4.35 8.57 5.39
C ILE A 370 5.71 8.57 4.68
N VAL A 371 6.56 9.55 4.95
CA VAL A 371 7.86 9.70 4.26
C VAL A 371 8.77 8.50 4.53
N ALA A 372 8.80 7.98 5.76
CA ALA A 372 9.58 6.79 6.08
C ALA A 372 9.07 5.55 5.32
N GLY A 373 7.75 5.39 5.20
CA GLY A 373 7.12 4.27 4.53
C GLY A 373 7.25 4.31 3.00
N ILE A 374 6.97 5.46 2.38
CA ILE A 374 6.92 5.58 0.92
C ILE A 374 8.28 5.34 0.25
N MET A 375 9.39 5.65 0.92
CA MET A 375 10.73 5.36 0.41
C MET A 375 10.89 3.86 0.12
N GLY A 376 10.61 3.01 1.08
CA GLY A 376 10.70 1.55 0.92
C GLY A 376 9.69 1.01 -0.09
N TYR A 377 8.51 1.66 -0.18
CA TYR A 377 7.47 1.30 -1.14
C TYR A 377 7.91 1.51 -2.58
N LEU A 378 8.41 2.70 -2.91
CA LEU A 378 8.94 2.99 -4.25
C LEU A 378 10.12 2.08 -4.60
N ILE A 379 11.02 1.78 -3.65
CA ILE A 379 12.08 0.80 -3.85
C ILE A 379 11.49 -0.56 -4.25
N CYS A 380 10.43 -1.02 -3.58
CA CYS A 380 9.77 -2.28 -3.94
C CYS A 380 9.17 -2.24 -5.35
N HIS A 381 8.50 -1.15 -5.76
CA HIS A 381 7.98 -0.97 -7.12
C HIS A 381 9.09 -1.01 -8.17
N ILE A 382 10.18 -0.26 -7.97
CA ILE A 382 11.36 -0.25 -8.85
C ILE A 382 11.93 -1.68 -9.00
N LEU A 383 12.10 -2.38 -7.88
CA LEU A 383 12.62 -3.75 -7.88
C LEU A 383 11.67 -4.75 -8.53
N SER A 384 10.35 -4.57 -8.40
CA SER A 384 9.35 -5.43 -9.03
C SER A 384 9.28 -5.19 -10.55
N LEU A 385 9.32 -3.95 -11.00
CA LEU A 385 9.32 -3.58 -12.43
C LEU A 385 10.60 -4.07 -13.13
N THR A 386 11.75 -3.86 -12.50
CA THR A 386 13.03 -4.38 -13.02
C THR A 386 13.11 -5.91 -12.91
N GLY A 387 12.45 -6.50 -11.90
CA GLY A 387 12.24 -7.94 -11.78
C GLY A 387 11.43 -8.52 -12.94
N PHE A 388 10.36 -7.83 -13.37
CA PHE A 388 9.62 -8.21 -14.57
C PHE A 388 10.49 -8.24 -15.84
N ILE A 389 11.36 -7.23 -16.02
CA ILE A 389 12.30 -7.17 -17.14
C ILE A 389 13.27 -8.38 -17.07
N ASN A 390 13.80 -8.67 -15.88
CA ASN A 390 14.68 -9.81 -15.67
C ASN A 390 13.99 -11.15 -16.02
N LEU A 391 12.75 -11.36 -15.53
CA LEU A 391 11.98 -12.58 -15.83
C LEU A 391 11.71 -12.74 -17.33
N ARG A 392 11.41 -11.66 -18.02
CA ARG A 392 11.19 -11.67 -19.48
C ARG A 392 12.47 -11.99 -20.25
N ARG A 393 13.63 -11.51 -19.77
CA ARG A 393 14.93 -11.72 -20.38
C ARG A 393 15.49 -13.13 -20.08
N ASP A 394 15.43 -13.53 -18.83
CA ASP A 394 16.11 -14.74 -18.35
C ASP A 394 15.26 -16.01 -18.53
N GLN A 395 13.92 -15.84 -18.63
CA GLN A 395 12.96 -16.92 -18.80
C GLN A 395 11.98 -16.66 -19.95
N PRO A 396 12.46 -16.53 -21.19
CA PRO A 396 11.59 -16.26 -22.35
C PRO A 396 10.58 -17.37 -22.62
N GLY A 397 10.89 -18.61 -22.22
CA GLY A 397 10.07 -19.81 -22.36
C GLY A 397 9.13 -20.12 -21.19
N ALA A 398 9.20 -19.36 -20.08
CA ALA A 398 8.32 -19.61 -18.94
C ALA A 398 6.85 -19.44 -19.32
N GLU A 399 6.00 -20.29 -18.75
CA GLU A 399 4.56 -20.20 -18.92
C GLU A 399 4.03 -18.88 -18.35
N ARG A 400 3.24 -18.18 -19.13
CA ARG A 400 2.61 -16.91 -18.79
C ARG A 400 1.13 -16.96 -19.14
N PRO A 401 0.27 -17.34 -18.19
CA PRO A 401 -1.18 -17.38 -18.43
C PRO A 401 -1.73 -16.02 -18.88
N ILE A 402 -1.10 -14.93 -18.41
CA ILE A 402 -1.35 -13.56 -18.87
C ILE A 402 -0.05 -13.05 -19.47
N LYS A 403 0.00 -12.94 -20.81
CA LYS A 403 1.22 -12.49 -21.51
C LYS A 403 0.99 -11.13 -22.17
N LEU A 404 1.74 -10.15 -21.73
CA LEU A 404 1.76 -8.80 -22.31
C LEU A 404 2.65 -8.74 -23.55
N GLY A 405 2.43 -7.74 -24.41
CA GLY A 405 3.26 -7.51 -25.59
C GLY A 405 4.73 -7.17 -25.24
N LYS A 406 5.63 -7.25 -26.23
CA LYS A 406 7.06 -6.97 -26.03
C LYS A 406 7.35 -5.53 -25.57
N GLN A 407 6.53 -4.57 -26.00
CA GLN A 407 6.63 -3.15 -25.63
C GLN A 407 6.57 -2.92 -24.12
N TRP A 408 5.93 -3.80 -23.35
CA TRP A 408 5.81 -3.67 -21.91
C TRP A 408 7.14 -3.81 -21.17
N ILE A 409 8.17 -4.37 -21.80
CA ILE A 409 9.54 -4.36 -21.23
C ILE A 409 10.08 -2.94 -21.17
N TYR A 410 9.88 -2.15 -22.24
CA TYR A 410 10.31 -0.75 -22.29
C TYR A 410 9.47 0.13 -21.38
N ILE A 411 8.15 -0.11 -21.32
CA ILE A 411 7.25 0.60 -20.41
C ILE A 411 7.67 0.33 -18.95
N ALA A 412 7.96 -0.92 -18.58
CA ALA A 412 8.44 -1.26 -17.24
C ALA A 412 9.76 -0.55 -16.90
N GLY A 413 10.69 -0.45 -17.86
CA GLY A 413 11.93 0.29 -17.68
C GLY A 413 11.71 1.79 -17.49
N LEU A 414 10.81 2.39 -18.28
CA LEU A 414 10.45 3.80 -18.14
C LEU A 414 9.79 4.08 -16.79
N LEU A 415 8.83 3.25 -16.38
CA LEU A 415 8.15 3.39 -15.07
C LEU A 415 9.14 3.25 -13.91
N ALA A 416 10.06 2.28 -13.96
CA ALA A 416 11.10 2.13 -12.96
C ALA A 416 12.04 3.35 -12.90
N ALA A 417 12.36 3.95 -14.05
CA ALA A 417 13.15 5.18 -14.10
C ALA A 417 12.41 6.38 -13.50
N ILE A 418 11.12 6.54 -13.82
CA ILE A 418 10.26 7.58 -13.25
C ILE A 418 10.18 7.43 -11.72
N ASP A 419 9.89 6.23 -11.21
CA ASP A 419 9.83 5.96 -9.77
C ASP A 419 11.19 6.25 -9.10
N THR A 420 12.31 5.95 -9.78
CA THR A 420 13.64 6.25 -9.26
C THR A 420 13.88 7.76 -9.14
N VAL A 421 13.45 8.55 -10.13
CA VAL A 421 13.58 10.01 -10.09
C VAL A 421 12.69 10.59 -8.99
N ILE A 422 11.43 10.14 -8.89
CA ILE A 422 10.51 10.54 -7.82
C ILE A 422 11.10 10.22 -6.45
N LEU A 423 11.65 9.01 -6.26
CA LEU A 423 12.28 8.59 -5.02
C LEU A 423 13.47 9.47 -4.65
N VAL A 424 14.40 9.67 -5.58
CA VAL A 424 15.65 10.41 -5.31
C VAL A 424 15.34 11.86 -4.97
N VAL A 425 14.49 12.52 -5.75
CA VAL A 425 14.12 13.93 -5.49
C VAL A 425 13.25 14.04 -4.24
N GLY A 426 12.27 13.15 -4.05
CA GLY A 426 11.41 13.18 -2.87
C GLY A 426 12.15 12.99 -1.55
N VAL A 427 13.14 12.08 -1.52
CA VAL A 427 14.00 11.87 -0.33
C VAL A 427 14.97 13.02 -0.12
N ALA A 428 15.50 13.62 -1.20
CA ALA A 428 16.45 14.74 -1.11
C ALA A 428 15.78 16.10 -0.80
N SER A 429 14.46 16.22 -0.96
CA SER A 429 13.75 17.50 -0.91
C SER A 429 12.47 17.41 -0.04
N THR A 430 12.57 16.74 1.11
CA THR A 430 11.43 16.56 2.03
C THR A 430 10.90 17.88 2.59
N GLU A 431 11.75 18.92 2.69
CA GLU A 431 11.36 20.26 3.14
C GLU A 431 10.35 20.95 2.22
N ILE A 432 10.29 20.59 0.92
CA ILE A 432 9.38 21.22 -0.05
C ILE A 432 7.91 20.94 0.30
N THR A 433 7.62 19.73 0.74
CA THR A 433 6.25 19.33 1.08
C THR A 433 5.87 19.69 2.51
N GLY A 434 6.86 19.99 3.35
CA GLY A 434 6.66 20.20 4.79
C GLY A 434 6.35 18.92 5.57
N TYR A 435 6.40 17.75 4.93
CA TYR A 435 6.12 16.46 5.55
C TYR A 435 7.39 15.62 5.66
N GLY A 436 7.77 15.30 6.89
CA GLY A 436 8.95 14.52 7.20
C GLY A 436 10.26 15.28 7.00
N GLY A 437 11.36 14.59 7.25
CA GLY A 437 12.71 15.11 7.15
C GLY A 437 13.76 14.00 7.17
N ILE A 438 14.98 14.34 7.51
CA ILE A 438 16.10 13.39 7.57
C ILE A 438 15.86 12.27 8.60
N LYS A 439 15.11 12.55 9.68
CA LYS A 439 14.77 11.56 10.70
C LYS A 439 13.95 10.41 10.12
N GLU A 440 12.95 10.72 9.31
CA GLU A 440 12.06 9.76 8.67
C GLU A 440 12.79 8.95 7.61
N VAL A 441 13.68 9.56 6.85
CA VAL A 441 14.57 8.87 5.90
C VAL A 441 15.47 7.87 6.63
N ILE A 442 16.06 8.26 7.78
CA ILE A 442 16.87 7.36 8.60
C ILE A 442 16.03 6.18 9.10
N ILE A 443 14.80 6.40 9.57
CA ILE A 443 13.88 5.32 9.99
C ILE A 443 13.66 4.33 8.84
N GLY A 444 13.37 4.82 7.65
CA GLY A 444 13.20 3.97 6.46
C GLY A 444 14.46 3.14 6.15
N ILE A 445 15.65 3.75 6.19
CA ILE A 445 16.92 3.06 5.99
C ILE A 445 17.15 1.98 7.06
N LEU A 446 16.85 2.28 8.33
CA LEU A 446 16.98 1.32 9.43
C LEU A 446 16.06 0.10 9.24
N VAL A 447 14.81 0.31 8.81
CA VAL A 447 13.87 -0.78 8.53
C VAL A 447 14.38 -1.65 7.38
N LEU A 448 14.86 -1.04 6.29
CA LEU A 448 15.43 -1.79 5.16
C LEU A 448 16.69 -2.56 5.58
N SER A 449 17.55 -1.96 6.40
CA SER A 449 18.74 -2.62 6.95
C SER A 449 18.39 -3.79 7.86
N LEU A 450 17.36 -3.62 8.70
CA LEU A 450 16.86 -4.69 9.57
C LEU A 450 16.41 -5.92 8.75
N SER A 451 15.83 -5.72 7.58
CA SER A 451 15.43 -6.83 6.70
C SER A 451 16.60 -7.74 6.33
N VAL A 452 17.74 -7.13 6.02
CA VAL A 452 18.98 -7.86 5.67
C VAL A 452 19.53 -8.61 6.88
N VAL A 453 19.50 -7.98 8.08
CA VAL A 453 19.92 -8.63 9.33
C VAL A 453 19.03 -9.83 9.63
N LEU A 454 17.71 -9.71 9.50
CA LEU A 454 16.77 -10.82 9.74
C LEU A 454 16.93 -11.93 8.70
N TYR A 455 17.22 -11.60 7.45
CA TYR A 455 17.54 -12.57 6.41
C TYR A 455 18.82 -13.38 6.78
N PHE A 456 19.90 -12.70 7.18
CA PHE A 456 21.11 -13.38 7.62
C PHE A 456 20.89 -14.23 8.86
N TYR A 457 20.14 -13.72 9.84
CA TYR A 457 19.75 -14.51 11.01
C TYR A 457 18.98 -15.77 10.61
N ARG A 458 18.01 -15.63 9.69
CA ARG A 458 17.25 -16.77 9.16
C ARG A 458 18.18 -17.83 8.54
N GLN A 459 19.04 -17.45 7.60
CA GLN A 459 19.91 -18.37 6.89
C GLN A 459 20.93 -19.04 7.83
N MET A 460 21.64 -18.25 8.64
CA MET A 460 22.73 -18.74 9.48
C MET A 460 22.28 -19.49 10.74
N LYS A 461 21.21 -19.01 11.40
CA LYS A 461 20.79 -19.54 12.71
C LYS A 461 19.60 -20.47 12.63
N GLN A 462 18.61 -20.18 11.79
CA GLN A 462 17.40 -21.01 11.70
C GLN A 462 17.53 -22.13 10.66
N GLU A 463 18.10 -21.85 9.49
CA GLU A 463 18.30 -22.84 8.42
C GLU A 463 19.67 -23.55 8.53
N LYS A 464 20.63 -22.93 9.24
CA LYS A 464 22.01 -23.43 9.38
C LYS A 464 22.70 -23.64 8.03
N GLN A 465 22.39 -22.80 7.05
CA GLN A 465 22.94 -22.85 5.70
C GLN A 465 23.87 -21.66 5.45
N PRO A 466 24.88 -21.81 4.56
CA PRO A 466 25.69 -20.68 4.13
C PRO A 466 24.82 -19.68 3.37
N ILE A 467 25.16 -18.39 3.46
CA ILE A 467 24.45 -17.34 2.74
C ILE A 467 24.65 -17.53 1.23
N ALA A 468 23.55 -17.81 0.54
CA ALA A 468 23.54 -17.82 -0.91
C ALA A 468 23.30 -16.41 -1.44
N TRP A 469 24.30 -15.79 -2.08
CA TRP A 469 24.20 -14.45 -2.66
C TRP A 469 23.35 -14.40 -3.93
N ARG A 470 23.17 -15.57 -4.60
CA ARG A 470 22.32 -15.75 -5.79
C ARG A 470 21.90 -17.21 -5.92
N HIS A 471 20.73 -17.45 -6.49
CA HIS A 471 20.31 -18.80 -6.87
C HIS A 471 20.72 -19.11 -8.30
N ARG A 472 21.12 -20.37 -8.56
CA ARG A 472 21.60 -20.78 -9.90
C ARG A 472 20.49 -20.93 -10.93
N LYS A 473 19.26 -21.24 -10.48
CA LYS A 473 18.09 -21.36 -11.35
C LYS A 473 16.96 -20.48 -10.83
N VAL A 474 16.18 -19.92 -11.72
CA VAL A 474 14.84 -19.45 -11.39
C VAL A 474 13.99 -20.72 -11.29
N VAL A 475 13.15 -20.81 -10.27
CA VAL A 475 12.25 -21.97 -10.12
C VAL A 475 11.42 -22.08 -11.39
N ASP A 476 11.44 -23.23 -12.04
CA ASP A 476 10.51 -23.55 -13.11
C ASP A 476 9.09 -23.37 -12.56
N ALA A 477 8.20 -22.84 -13.39
CA ALA A 477 6.78 -22.75 -13.05
C ALA A 477 6.27 -24.12 -12.57
N PRO A 478 5.25 -24.19 -11.71
CA PRO A 478 4.98 -25.31 -10.81
C PRO A 478 4.97 -26.68 -11.53
N GLY A 479 6.07 -27.37 -11.41
CA GLY A 479 6.14 -28.80 -11.58
C GLY A 479 6.18 -29.42 -10.17
N PRO A 480 5.72 -30.65 -9.97
CA PRO A 480 5.76 -31.30 -8.67
C PRO A 480 7.22 -31.32 -8.15
N ASP A 481 7.39 -30.97 -6.87
CA ASP A 481 8.66 -31.02 -6.16
C ASP A 481 9.33 -32.38 -6.40
N VAL A 482 10.36 -32.36 -7.23
CA VAL A 482 11.33 -33.46 -7.26
C VAL A 482 12.43 -33.01 -6.31
N ASP A 483 12.51 -33.68 -5.16
CA ASP A 483 13.60 -33.57 -4.21
C ASP A 483 14.93 -33.77 -4.94
N GLU A 484 15.63 -32.73 -5.32
CA GLU A 484 17.03 -32.78 -5.71
C GLU A 484 17.86 -32.87 -4.43
N ALA A 485 18.22 -34.09 -4.05
CA ALA A 485 19.27 -34.37 -3.09
C ALA A 485 20.54 -33.57 -3.44
N PRO A 486 21.33 -33.14 -2.43
CA PRO A 486 22.58 -32.42 -2.69
C PRO A 486 23.53 -33.34 -3.48
N VAL A 487 23.93 -32.89 -4.67
CA VAL A 487 25.00 -33.57 -5.42
C VAL A 487 26.28 -33.47 -4.61
N ASN A 488 26.64 -34.53 -3.94
CA ASN A 488 27.93 -34.70 -3.29
C ASN A 488 29.04 -34.50 -4.33
N ALA A 489 29.85 -33.49 -4.16
CA ALA A 489 31.16 -33.39 -4.78
C ALA A 489 32.05 -34.45 -4.14
N GLY A 490 32.31 -35.52 -4.86
CA GLY A 490 33.27 -36.50 -4.46
C GLY A 490 33.05 -37.84 -5.17
N GLU A 491 33.70 -37.99 -6.33
CA GLU A 491 34.42 -39.20 -6.66
C GLU A 491 35.24 -38.96 -7.94
N SER A 492 36.53 -38.66 -7.71
CA SER A 492 37.57 -38.86 -8.68
C SER A 492 37.87 -40.36 -8.81
N LYS A 493 37.72 -40.94 -9.96
CA LYS A 493 38.66 -41.94 -10.48
C LYS A 493 38.74 -41.82 -11.99
#